data_1b04691fdb94c03c240d5336d7fcd285
#
_entry.id   1b04691fdb94c03c240d5336d7fcd285
#
_cell.length_a   1.000
_cell.length_b   1.000
_cell.length_c   1.000
_cell.angle_alpha   90.00
_cell.angle_beta   90.00
_cell.angle_gamma   90.00
#
_symmetry.space_group_name_H-M   'P 1'
#
loop_
_entity.id
_entity.type
_entity.pdbx_description
1 polymer ?
#
loop_
_entity_poly.entity_id
_entity_poly.type
_entity_poly.pdbx_seq_one_letter_code
_entity_poly.pdbx_strand_id
1 'polypeptide(L)'
;NYGGKMRMEGRDKKISIDPDQDNEGNVEFVNAVYETDYFPLPLIFRVGLSGELIQKELITLTYGIDAIHPNDNSEYVNIGVELNYSDKFFLRGGIPSLFKEDRIEGPSFGVGLNYPINRMSTLLRIDYSLSDFGPLDEVQRLNLSFNF
;
A
#
# COMPACT_ATOMS: atom_id res chain seq x y z
N ASN A 1 -5.01 -0.05 14.88
CA ASN A 1 -6.02 -1.13 14.72
C ASN A 1 -5.90 -2.21 15.81
N TYR A 2 -5.80 -1.82 17.06
CA TYR A 2 -5.83 -2.76 18.17
C TYR A 2 -7.29 -2.96 18.58
N GLY A 3 -7.80 -4.20 18.50
CA GLY A 3 -9.20 -4.51 18.80
C GLY A 3 -9.43 -5.99 19.04
N GLY A 4 -10.68 -6.35 19.36
CA GLY A 4 -11.10 -7.73 19.52
C GLY A 4 -10.95 -8.52 18.21
N LYS A 5 -10.76 -9.84 18.34
CA LYS A 5 -10.76 -10.74 17.18
C LYS A 5 -12.12 -10.71 16.49
N MET A 6 -12.12 -10.79 15.19
CA MET A 6 -13.30 -10.87 14.34
C MET A 6 -13.45 -12.28 13.78
N ARG A 7 -14.68 -12.64 13.44
CA ARG A 7 -14.99 -13.83 12.65
C ARG A 7 -16.07 -13.52 11.63
N MET A 8 -16.12 -14.26 10.55
CA MET A 8 -17.22 -14.16 9.62
C MET A 8 -18.42 -14.94 10.16
N GLU A 9 -19.58 -14.27 10.17
CA GLU A 9 -20.87 -14.91 10.45
C GLU A 9 -21.80 -14.63 9.26
N GLY A 10 -22.53 -15.63 8.85
CA GLY A 10 -23.43 -15.53 7.71
C GLY A 10 -24.77 -16.20 7.96
N ARG A 11 -25.65 -16.14 6.98
CA ARG A 11 -26.93 -16.85 7.02
C ARG A 11 -26.68 -18.36 6.96
N ASP A 12 -27.56 -19.12 7.61
CA ASP A 12 -27.56 -20.57 7.57
C ASP A 12 -27.59 -21.06 6.12
N LYS A 13 -26.82 -22.09 5.85
CA LYS A 13 -26.84 -22.80 4.57
C LYS A 13 -27.59 -24.09 4.77
N LYS A 14 -28.55 -24.37 3.87
CA LYS A 14 -29.20 -25.68 3.80
C LYS A 14 -28.20 -26.68 3.21
N ILE A 15 -27.88 -27.70 3.97
CA ILE A 15 -27.04 -28.82 3.54
C ILE A 15 -27.93 -30.06 3.49
N SER A 16 -27.91 -30.76 2.36
CA SER A 16 -28.52 -32.08 2.25
C SER A 16 -27.70 -33.04 3.10
N ILE A 17 -28.31 -33.63 4.07
CA ILE A 17 -27.73 -34.66 4.92
C ILE A 17 -28.77 -35.77 5.07
N ASP A 18 -28.36 -37.00 4.87
CA ASP A 18 -29.15 -38.16 5.19
C ASP A 18 -28.57 -38.78 6.47
N PRO A 19 -29.19 -38.48 7.64
CA PRO A 19 -28.66 -38.94 8.91
C PRO A 19 -28.89 -40.43 9.15
N ASP A 20 -29.75 -41.08 8.39
CA ASP A 20 -30.07 -42.52 8.56
C ASP A 20 -30.45 -43.11 7.19
N GLN A 21 -29.48 -43.77 6.55
CA GLN A 21 -29.62 -44.37 5.20
C GLN A 21 -30.59 -45.57 5.18
N ASP A 22 -30.97 -46.11 6.31
CA ASP A 22 -31.85 -47.26 6.40
C ASP A 22 -33.34 -46.92 6.56
N ASN A 23 -33.67 -45.63 6.77
CA ASN A 23 -35.06 -45.19 6.95
C ASN A 23 -35.45 -44.16 5.89
N GLU A 24 -36.43 -44.49 5.05
CA GLU A 24 -37.05 -43.55 4.10
C GLU A 24 -37.96 -42.57 4.86
N GLY A 25 -37.87 -41.27 4.58
CA GLY A 25 -38.72 -40.21 5.15
C GLY A 25 -38.03 -39.32 6.18
N ASN A 26 -36.72 -39.34 6.19
CA ASN A 26 -35.87 -38.47 7.01
C ASN A 26 -35.88 -37.01 6.56
N VAL A 27 -35.35 -36.12 7.40
CA VAL A 27 -35.14 -34.72 7.09
C VAL A 27 -34.06 -34.60 5.99
N GLU A 28 -34.49 -34.18 4.79
CA GLU A 28 -33.59 -34.05 3.62
C GLU A 28 -32.56 -32.92 3.78
N PHE A 29 -32.83 -31.94 4.64
CA PHE A 29 -31.98 -30.75 4.79
C PHE A 29 -31.86 -30.35 6.25
N VAL A 30 -30.64 -30.04 6.62
CA VAL A 30 -30.30 -29.47 7.93
C VAL A 30 -29.74 -28.06 7.72
N ASN A 31 -30.13 -27.12 8.57
CA ASN A 31 -29.51 -25.82 8.62
C ASN A 31 -28.14 -25.94 9.25
N ALA A 32 -27.11 -25.54 8.54
CA ALA A 32 -25.73 -25.55 9.04
C ALA A 32 -25.10 -24.16 8.83
N VAL A 33 -24.24 -23.79 9.74
CA VAL A 33 -23.44 -22.56 9.68
C VAL A 33 -21.99 -22.96 9.50
N TYR A 34 -21.28 -22.28 8.61
CA TYR A 34 -19.83 -22.48 8.53
C TYR A 34 -19.19 -21.92 9.81
N GLU A 35 -18.48 -22.77 10.52
CA GLU A 35 -17.60 -22.33 11.58
C GLU A 35 -16.34 -21.76 10.95
N THR A 36 -16.10 -20.47 11.19
CA THR A 36 -14.89 -19.76 10.73
C THR A 36 -14.01 -19.43 11.92
N ASP A 37 -12.72 -19.51 11.72
CA ASP A 37 -11.76 -19.15 12.75
C ASP A 37 -11.81 -17.64 13.06
N TYR A 38 -11.42 -17.30 14.28
CA TYR A 38 -11.24 -15.92 14.68
C TYR A 38 -9.92 -15.39 14.13
N PHE A 39 -9.96 -14.24 13.47
CA PHE A 39 -8.78 -13.55 12.98
C PHE A 39 -8.59 -12.18 13.65
N PRO A 40 -7.35 -11.77 13.92
CA PRO A 40 -7.07 -10.44 14.45
C PRO A 40 -7.30 -9.37 13.37
N LEU A 41 -7.52 -8.13 13.82
CA LEU A 41 -7.49 -6.98 12.92
C LEU A 41 -6.08 -6.81 12.31
N PRO A 42 -5.97 -6.42 11.04
CA PRO A 42 -4.69 -6.10 10.44
C PRO A 42 -3.99 -4.99 11.22
N LEU A 43 -2.84 -5.31 11.77
CA LEU A 43 -1.99 -4.38 12.50
C LEU A 43 -0.70 -4.16 11.71
N ILE A 44 -0.34 -2.90 11.52
CA ILE A 44 0.89 -2.51 10.85
C ILE A 44 1.71 -1.66 11.81
N PHE A 45 2.92 -2.12 12.10
CA PHE A 45 3.94 -1.32 12.77
C PHE A 45 4.90 -0.75 11.73
N ARG A 46 5.12 0.56 11.77
CA ARG A 46 6.02 1.25 10.84
C ARG A 46 7.01 2.13 11.61
N VAL A 47 8.27 2.04 11.22
CA VAL A 47 9.33 2.92 11.68
C VAL A 47 9.99 3.55 10.46
N GLY A 48 10.07 4.87 10.41
CA GLY A 48 10.69 5.62 9.33
C GLY A 48 11.88 6.44 9.83
N LEU A 49 12.90 6.51 8.98
CA LEU A 49 14.05 7.38 9.12
C LEU A 49 14.21 8.18 7.84
N SER A 50 14.35 9.49 7.96
CA SER A 50 14.65 10.36 6.82
C SER A 50 15.64 11.44 7.22
N GLY A 51 16.39 11.93 6.24
CA GLY A 51 17.37 12.97 6.46
C GLY A 51 17.91 13.55 5.17
N GLU A 52 18.68 14.60 5.28
CA GLU A 52 19.35 15.26 4.17
C GLU A 52 20.81 14.81 4.10
N LEU A 53 21.20 14.22 2.97
CA LEU A 53 22.60 13.81 2.69
C LEU A 53 23.42 14.99 2.19
N ILE A 54 22.80 15.85 1.41
CA ILE A 54 23.43 17.05 0.85
C ILE A 54 22.45 18.21 1.05
N GLN A 55 22.93 19.27 1.65
CA GLN A 55 22.21 20.53 1.79
C GLN A 55 23.11 21.67 1.35
N LYS A 56 22.89 22.17 0.14
CA LYS A 56 23.57 23.33 -0.45
C LYS A 56 22.52 24.33 -0.93
N GLU A 57 22.93 25.54 -1.19
CA GLU A 57 22.07 26.66 -1.57
C GLU A 57 21.08 26.34 -2.73
N LEU A 58 21.52 25.53 -3.71
CA LEU A 58 20.70 25.17 -4.87
C LEU A 58 20.34 23.68 -4.94
N ILE A 59 20.94 22.85 -4.10
CA ILE A 59 20.79 21.39 -4.21
C ILE A 59 20.56 20.80 -2.83
N THR A 60 19.45 20.07 -2.70
CA THR A 60 19.18 19.24 -1.53
C THR A 60 18.97 17.80 -1.97
N LEU A 61 19.70 16.88 -1.35
CA LEU A 61 19.51 15.45 -1.54
C LEU A 61 18.96 14.86 -0.25
N THR A 62 17.73 14.39 -0.30
CA THR A 62 17.03 13.77 0.83
C THR A 62 16.92 12.26 0.63
N TYR A 63 16.99 11.51 1.71
CA TYR A 63 16.71 10.07 1.72
C TYR A 63 15.61 9.73 2.71
N GLY A 64 14.93 8.63 2.47
CA GLY A 64 13.96 8.05 3.39
C GLY A 64 14.04 6.53 3.39
N ILE A 65 13.92 5.95 4.55
CA ILE A 65 13.89 4.51 4.76
C ILE A 65 12.74 4.21 5.71
N ASP A 66 11.81 3.34 5.30
CA ASP A 66 10.69 2.88 6.10
C ASP A 66 10.78 1.37 6.29
N ALA A 67 10.80 0.92 7.53
CA ALA A 67 10.64 -0.49 7.88
C ALA A 67 9.20 -0.75 8.30
N ILE A 68 8.58 -1.76 7.71
CA ILE A 68 7.17 -2.10 7.91
C ILE A 68 7.06 -3.56 8.37
N HIS A 69 6.34 -3.74 9.47
CA HIS A 69 6.05 -5.04 10.06
C HIS A 69 4.52 -5.21 10.17
N PRO A 70 3.86 -5.84 9.19
CA PRO A 70 2.47 -6.24 9.29
C PRO A 70 2.33 -7.54 10.10
N ASN A 71 1.20 -7.73 10.79
CA ASN A 71 0.95 -8.96 11.56
C ASN A 71 0.42 -10.12 10.70
N ASP A 72 0.08 -9.86 9.46
CA ASP A 72 -0.56 -10.77 8.51
C ASP A 72 0.26 -11.00 7.22
N ASN A 73 1.49 -10.46 7.17
CA ASN A 73 2.36 -10.57 5.99
C ASN A 73 3.84 -10.50 6.39
N SER A 74 4.74 -10.80 5.44
CA SER A 74 6.18 -10.65 5.62
C SER A 74 6.61 -9.19 5.78
N GLU A 75 7.66 -8.99 6.55
CA GLU A 75 8.29 -7.70 6.79
C GLU A 75 8.94 -7.17 5.51
N TYR A 76 8.96 -5.85 5.36
CA TYR A 76 9.61 -5.24 4.21
C TYR A 76 10.13 -3.83 4.53
N VAL A 77 11.04 -3.36 3.67
CA VAL A 77 11.65 -2.05 3.78
C VAL A 77 11.42 -1.28 2.48
N ASN A 78 11.06 -0.01 2.60
CA ASN A 78 11.02 0.93 1.47
C ASN A 78 12.21 1.88 1.58
N ILE A 79 12.86 2.14 0.46
CA ILE A 79 13.95 3.12 0.37
C ILE A 79 13.62 4.11 -0.75
N GLY A 80 13.82 5.39 -0.47
CA GLY A 80 13.63 6.45 -1.45
C GLY A 80 14.67 7.54 -1.32
N VAL A 81 14.92 8.21 -2.45
CA VAL A 81 15.77 9.40 -2.53
C VAL A 81 15.09 10.47 -3.36
N GLU A 82 15.28 11.72 -2.97
CA GLU A 82 14.83 12.89 -3.72
C GLU A 82 15.97 13.88 -3.87
N LEU A 83 16.25 14.27 -5.09
CA LEU A 83 17.11 15.39 -5.43
C LEU A 83 16.24 16.59 -5.76
N ASN A 84 16.36 17.63 -4.98
CA ASN A 84 15.73 18.94 -5.21
C ASN A 84 16.79 19.91 -5.77
N TYR A 85 16.48 20.55 -6.90
CA TYR A 85 17.31 21.58 -7.48
C TYR A 85 16.56 22.91 -7.51
N SER A 86 17.04 23.89 -6.72
CA SER A 86 16.55 25.28 -6.67
C SER A 86 15.05 25.38 -6.31
N ASP A 87 14.48 24.41 -5.58
CA ASP A 87 13.05 24.28 -5.24
C ASP A 87 12.10 24.27 -6.45
N LYS A 88 12.66 24.05 -7.63
CA LYS A 88 11.92 24.02 -8.89
C LYS A 88 11.87 22.66 -9.54
N PHE A 89 12.96 21.94 -9.53
CA PHE A 89 13.08 20.64 -10.18
C PHE A 89 13.32 19.54 -9.14
N PHE A 90 12.58 18.46 -9.27
CA PHE A 90 12.66 17.32 -8.38
C PHE A 90 12.89 16.05 -9.18
N LEU A 91 13.89 15.27 -8.77
CA LEU A 91 14.12 13.91 -9.27
C LEU A 91 13.96 12.97 -8.09
N ARG A 92 13.16 11.92 -8.27
CA ARG A 92 12.85 10.95 -7.23
C ARG A 92 13.14 9.54 -7.72
N GLY A 93 13.65 8.73 -6.84
CA GLY A 93 13.81 7.31 -7.08
C GLY A 93 13.49 6.54 -5.81
N GLY A 94 12.90 5.37 -5.96
CA GLY A 94 12.56 4.54 -4.81
C GLY A 94 12.47 3.07 -5.16
N ILE A 95 12.68 2.27 -4.16
CA ILE A 95 12.52 0.82 -4.22
C ILE A 95 11.61 0.41 -3.08
N PRO A 96 10.35 0.08 -3.38
CA PRO A 96 9.41 -0.42 -2.38
C PRO A 96 9.66 -1.89 -2.08
N SER A 97 9.14 -2.35 -0.96
CA SER A 97 9.00 -3.77 -0.63
C SER A 97 10.29 -4.59 -0.71
N LEU A 98 11.45 -3.98 -0.34
CA LEU A 98 12.71 -4.71 -0.22
C LEU A 98 12.58 -5.80 0.85
N PHE A 99 13.18 -6.97 0.59
CA PHE A 99 13.18 -8.16 1.45
C PHE A 99 11.83 -8.89 1.57
N LYS A 100 10.80 -8.43 0.88
CA LYS A 100 9.53 -9.15 0.82
C LYS A 100 9.67 -10.39 -0.05
N GLU A 101 9.27 -11.57 0.45
CA GLU A 101 9.43 -12.87 -0.24
C GLU A 101 8.72 -12.90 -1.61
N ASP A 102 7.49 -12.38 -1.67
CA ASP A 102 6.67 -12.34 -2.90
C ASP A 102 6.59 -10.91 -3.45
N ARG A 103 7.75 -10.26 -3.60
CA ARG A 103 7.80 -8.91 -4.13
C ARG A 103 7.36 -8.87 -5.59
N ILE A 104 6.28 -8.13 -5.86
CA ILE A 104 5.76 -7.86 -7.20
C ILE A 104 6.22 -6.49 -7.69
N GLU A 105 6.32 -5.52 -6.78
CA GLU A 105 6.64 -4.14 -7.09
C GLU A 105 8.12 -3.95 -7.39
N GLY A 106 8.44 -3.35 -8.53
CA GLY A 106 9.78 -2.96 -8.94
C GLY A 106 10.17 -1.55 -8.49
N PRO A 107 11.26 -1.00 -9.04
CA PRO A 107 11.68 0.37 -8.75
C PRO A 107 10.67 1.39 -9.27
N SER A 108 10.67 2.57 -8.64
CA SER A 108 9.88 3.71 -9.06
C SER A 108 10.77 4.92 -9.31
N PHE A 109 10.41 5.71 -10.31
CA PHE A 109 11.09 6.95 -10.67
C PHE A 109 10.07 8.07 -10.80
N GLY A 110 10.46 9.29 -10.47
CA GLY A 110 9.60 10.45 -10.58
C GLY A 110 10.36 11.72 -10.91
N VAL A 111 9.70 12.61 -11.62
CA VAL A 111 10.16 13.97 -11.87
C VAL A 111 9.10 14.96 -11.42
N GLY A 112 9.51 16.07 -10.90
CA GLY A 112 8.62 17.13 -10.43
C GLY A 112 9.09 18.50 -10.88
N LEU A 113 8.16 19.40 -11.13
CA LEU A 113 8.39 20.79 -11.47
C LEU A 113 7.48 21.69 -10.62
N ASN A 114 8.08 22.68 -9.97
CA ASN A 114 7.38 23.77 -9.31
C ASN A 114 7.49 25.03 -10.19
N TYR A 115 6.35 25.57 -10.61
CA TYR A 115 6.28 26.78 -11.41
C TYR A 115 5.47 27.88 -10.69
N PRO A 116 6.11 28.97 -10.23
CA PRO A 116 5.41 30.08 -9.61
C PRO A 116 4.64 30.90 -10.66
N ILE A 117 3.34 31.07 -10.46
CA ILE A 117 2.47 31.88 -11.28
C ILE A 117 2.42 33.30 -10.67
N ASN A 118 3.32 34.17 -11.10
CA ASN A 118 3.56 35.51 -10.50
C ASN A 118 2.34 36.44 -10.42
N ARG A 119 1.28 36.18 -11.19
CA ARG A 119 0.07 37.04 -11.17
C ARG A 119 -0.92 36.68 -10.06
N MET A 120 -0.78 35.51 -9.41
CA MET A 120 -1.78 34.98 -8.47
C MET A 120 -1.20 34.58 -7.10
N SER A 121 0.09 34.76 -6.85
CA SER A 121 0.79 34.18 -5.68
C SER A 121 0.59 32.65 -5.59
N THR A 122 0.33 32.02 -6.70
CA THR A 122 -0.01 30.60 -6.82
C THR A 122 1.20 29.84 -7.30
N LEU A 123 1.46 28.69 -6.70
CA LEU A 123 2.46 27.73 -7.13
C LEU A 123 1.80 26.56 -7.87
N LEU A 124 2.13 26.39 -9.14
CA LEU A 124 1.76 25.21 -9.90
C LEU A 124 2.83 24.13 -9.70
N ARG A 125 2.41 22.97 -9.23
CA ARG A 125 3.26 21.79 -9.15
C ARG A 125 2.79 20.73 -10.13
N ILE A 126 3.72 20.19 -10.89
CA ILE A 126 3.52 19.11 -11.85
C ILE A 126 4.44 17.97 -11.44
N ASP A 127 3.90 16.81 -11.16
CA ASP A 127 4.67 15.62 -10.84
C ASP A 127 4.30 14.49 -11.81
N TYR A 128 5.30 13.80 -12.34
CA TYR A 128 5.14 12.61 -13.15
C TYR A 128 5.94 11.47 -12.54
N SER A 129 5.35 10.30 -12.47
CA SER A 129 6.03 9.13 -11.95
C SER A 129 5.74 7.87 -12.74
N LEU A 130 6.74 7.01 -12.80
CA LEU A 130 6.72 5.66 -13.34
C LEU A 130 6.97 4.69 -12.19
N SER A 131 6.21 3.63 -12.12
CA SER A 131 6.40 2.56 -11.15
C SER A 131 6.21 1.22 -11.83
N ASP A 132 7.16 0.32 -11.67
CA ASP A 132 7.04 -1.05 -12.11
C ASP A 132 6.14 -1.84 -11.14
N PHE A 133 5.10 -2.45 -11.67
CA PHE A 133 4.14 -3.26 -10.93
C PHE A 133 4.15 -4.73 -11.37
N GLY A 134 5.28 -5.19 -11.90
CA GLY A 134 5.47 -6.58 -12.32
C GLY A 134 4.42 -7.03 -13.34
N PRO A 135 3.47 -7.91 -12.98
CA PRO A 135 2.46 -8.41 -13.91
C PRO A 135 1.52 -7.37 -14.53
N LEU A 136 1.44 -6.18 -13.95
CA LEU A 136 0.63 -5.06 -14.45
C LEU A 136 1.45 -4.09 -15.31
N ASP A 137 2.69 -4.45 -15.63
CA ASP A 137 3.64 -3.60 -16.33
C ASP A 137 3.91 -2.27 -15.60
N GLU A 138 4.16 -1.21 -16.35
CA GLU A 138 4.46 0.11 -15.81
C GLU A 138 3.20 0.92 -15.52
N VAL A 139 3.07 1.40 -14.29
CA VAL A 139 2.02 2.34 -13.90
C VAL A 139 2.57 3.77 -13.97
N GLN A 140 1.92 4.59 -14.79
CA GLN A 140 2.24 6.00 -14.96
C GLN A 140 1.25 6.86 -14.19
N ARG A 141 1.75 7.87 -13.46
CA ARG A 141 0.91 8.84 -12.75
C ARG A 141 1.34 10.25 -13.10
N LEU A 142 0.36 11.09 -13.44
CA LEU A 142 0.53 12.52 -13.60
C LEU A 142 -0.31 13.23 -12.53
N ASN A 143 0.33 14.10 -11.76
CA ASN A 143 -0.33 14.90 -10.73
C ASN A 143 -0.12 16.39 -11.01
N LEU A 144 -1.21 17.16 -10.92
CA LEU A 144 -1.21 18.62 -11.03
C LEU A 144 -1.80 19.20 -9.75
N SER A 145 -1.07 20.08 -9.09
CA SER A 145 -1.56 20.74 -7.89
C SER A 145 -1.32 22.25 -7.93
N PHE A 146 -2.26 22.99 -7.40
CA PHE A 146 -2.24 24.45 -7.26
C PHE A 146 -2.27 24.81 -5.78
N ASN A 147 -1.25 25.54 -5.32
CA ASN A 147 -1.19 26.08 -3.97
C ASN A 147 -1.39 27.59 -4.05
N PHE A 148 -2.39 28.10 -3.32
CA PHE A 148 -2.77 29.51 -3.26
C PHE A 148 -2.26 30.17 -1.99
#